data_3f9843a96bf4309fc18a90548034a97b
#
_entry.id   3f9843a96bf4309fc18a90548034a97b
#
_cell.length_a   1.000
_cell.length_b   1.000
_cell.length_c   1.000
_cell.angle_alpha   90.00
_cell.angle_beta   90.00
_cell.angle_gamma   90.00
#
_symmetry.space_group_name_H-M   'P 1'
#
loop_
_entity.id
_entity.type
_entity.pdbx_description
1 polymer ?
#
loop_
_entity_poly.entity_id
_entity_poly.type
_entity_poly.pdbx_seq_one_letter_code
_entity_poly.pdbx_strand_id
1 'polypeptide(L)' 'MTLKAALEERDMKASELIRRSGVSAPTIYNITSPNKVPYKTGVKADTLAKIAHVLNATIVINESKPFMFDIILN' A
#
# COMPACT_ATOMS: atom_id res chain seq x y z
N MET A 1 -5.45 -8.24 -1.62
CA MET A 1 -4.15 -8.47 -2.28
C MET A 1 -3.07 -7.56 -1.72
N THR A 2 -1.83 -7.88 -1.98
CA THR A 2 -0.71 -7.03 -1.57
C THR A 2 -0.65 -5.77 -2.42
N LEU A 3 0.10 -4.76 -1.96
CA LEU A 3 0.30 -3.54 -2.75
C LEU A 3 1.00 -3.86 -4.07
N LYS A 4 1.99 -4.76 -4.05
CA LYS A 4 2.67 -5.17 -5.28
C LYS A 4 1.69 -5.76 -6.29
N ALA A 5 0.83 -6.66 -5.84
CA ALA A 5 -0.17 -7.28 -6.71
C ALA A 5 -1.16 -6.23 -7.25
N ALA A 6 -1.58 -5.29 -6.41
CA ALA A 6 -2.49 -4.23 -6.82
C ALA A 6 -1.88 -3.33 -7.91
N LEU A 7 -0.59 -3.01 -7.76
CA LEU A 7 0.12 -2.22 -8.77
C LEU A 7 0.19 -2.97 -10.10
N GLU A 8 0.46 -4.28 -10.06
CA GLU A 8 0.48 -5.10 -11.26
C GLU A 8 -0.88 -5.12 -11.96
N GLU A 9 -1.96 -5.27 -11.18
CA GLU A 9 -3.31 -5.26 -11.71
C GLU A 9 -3.69 -3.93 -12.38
N ARG A 10 -3.18 -2.82 -11.83
CA ARG A 10 -3.43 -1.48 -12.39
C ARG A 10 -2.41 -1.07 -13.45
N ASP A 11 -1.45 -1.95 -13.77
CA ASP A 11 -0.37 -1.66 -14.71
C ASP A 11 0.35 -0.36 -14.34
N MET A 12 0.66 -0.24 -13.04
CA MET A 12 1.27 0.95 -12.46
C MET A 12 2.58 0.60 -11.79
N LYS A 13 3.60 1.42 -12.00
CA LYS A 13 4.89 1.25 -11.33
C LYS A 13 4.87 1.92 -9.96
N ALA A 14 5.71 1.41 -9.05
CA ALA A 14 5.84 2.00 -7.73
C ALA A 14 6.24 3.49 -7.80
N SER A 15 7.11 3.85 -8.74
CA SER A 15 7.51 5.24 -8.93
C SER A 15 6.34 6.15 -9.31
N GLU A 16 5.40 5.63 -10.10
CA GLU A 16 4.21 6.39 -10.45
C GLU A 16 3.29 6.57 -9.23
N LEU A 17 3.14 5.52 -8.43
CA LEU A 17 2.35 5.61 -7.20
C LEU A 17 2.93 6.65 -6.24
N ILE A 18 4.25 6.65 -6.08
CA ILE A 18 4.95 7.64 -5.24
C ILE A 18 4.61 9.05 -5.71
N ARG A 19 4.74 9.30 -7.01
CA ARG A 19 4.48 10.62 -7.58
C ARG A 19 3.01 11.04 -7.41
N ARG A 20 2.08 10.12 -7.66
CA ARG A 20 0.65 10.43 -7.66
C ARG A 20 0.06 10.53 -6.26
N SER A 21 0.56 9.73 -5.34
CA SER A 21 0.04 9.71 -3.96
C SER A 21 0.68 10.75 -3.07
N GLY A 22 1.90 11.17 -3.38
CA GLY A 22 2.67 12.05 -2.52
C GLY A 22 3.27 11.33 -1.31
N VAL A 23 3.16 10.01 -1.26
CA VAL A 23 3.78 9.20 -0.19
C VAL A 23 5.26 9.05 -0.50
N SER A 24 6.11 9.07 0.55
CA SER A 24 7.56 8.99 0.35
C SER A 24 7.98 7.67 -0.29
N ALA A 25 9.05 7.72 -1.09
CA ALA A 25 9.58 6.55 -1.76
C ALA A 25 9.95 5.42 -0.79
N PRO A 26 10.67 5.68 0.32
CA PRO A 26 10.98 4.61 1.27
C PRO A 26 9.74 3.91 1.80
N THR A 27 8.67 4.63 2.07
CA THR A 27 7.43 4.05 2.56
C THR A 27 6.83 3.10 1.53
N ILE A 28 6.74 3.52 0.28
CA ILE A 28 6.17 2.70 -0.79
C ILE A 28 7.04 1.46 -1.03
N TYR A 29 8.35 1.61 -1.12
CA TYR A 29 9.24 0.48 -1.36
C TYR A 29 9.23 -0.51 -0.19
N ASN A 30 9.10 -0.04 1.04
CA ASN A 30 8.98 -0.92 2.19
C ASN A 30 7.69 -1.73 2.15
N ILE A 31 6.59 -1.12 1.74
CA ILE A 31 5.31 -1.82 1.63
C ILE A 31 5.35 -2.87 0.51
N THR A 32 6.00 -2.57 -0.61
CA THR A 32 6.04 -3.47 -1.77
C THR A 32 7.10 -4.55 -1.66
N SER A 33 8.04 -4.45 -0.74
CA SER A 33 9.14 -5.42 -0.61
C SER A 33 8.63 -6.74 -0.04
N PRO A 34 8.76 -7.86 -0.78
CA PRO A 34 8.26 -9.15 -0.30
C PRO A 34 9.09 -9.74 0.84
N ASN A 35 10.31 -9.26 1.03
CA ASN A 35 11.25 -9.82 2.00
C ASN A 35 11.25 -9.08 3.32
N LYS A 36 10.52 -7.99 3.44
CA LYS A 36 10.44 -7.24 4.68
C LYS A 36 9.21 -7.63 5.46
N VAL A 37 9.41 -7.88 6.73
CA VAL A 37 8.30 -8.10 7.64
C VAL A 37 7.44 -6.83 7.63
N PRO A 38 6.12 -6.97 7.63
CA PRO A 38 5.22 -5.82 7.72
C PRO A 38 5.64 -4.91 8.86
N TYR A 39 5.34 -3.65 8.73
CA TYR A 39 5.76 -2.64 9.70
C TYR A 39 5.47 -3.06 11.12
N LYS A 40 6.47 -2.93 11.98
CA LYS A 40 6.30 -3.21 13.40
C LYS A 40 5.30 -2.25 14.05
N THR A 41 5.17 -1.06 13.49
CA THR A 41 4.30 -0.01 14.01
C THR A 41 3.04 0.22 13.17
N GLY A 42 2.88 -0.55 12.08
CA GLY A 42 1.77 -0.36 11.17
C GLY A 42 1.98 0.82 10.21
N VAL A 43 1.14 0.90 9.20
CA VAL A 43 1.15 1.99 8.24
C VAL A 43 0.09 3.01 8.66
N LYS A 44 0.42 4.30 8.60
CA LYS A 44 -0.51 5.35 9.01
C LYS A 44 -1.77 5.34 8.14
N ALA A 45 -2.90 5.64 8.76
CA ALA A 45 -4.19 5.64 8.06
C ALA A 45 -4.24 6.63 6.90
N ASP A 46 -3.63 7.80 7.05
CA ASP A 46 -3.59 8.78 5.95
C ASP A 46 -2.74 8.31 4.78
N THR A 47 -1.66 7.58 5.05
CA THR A 47 -0.84 6.95 3.99
C THR A 47 -1.66 5.94 3.22
N LEU A 48 -2.39 5.07 3.92
CA LEU A 48 -3.25 4.08 3.29
C LEU A 48 -4.36 4.75 2.47
N ALA A 49 -4.94 5.82 2.98
CA ALA A 49 -5.98 6.56 2.28
C ALA A 49 -5.46 7.15 0.96
N LYS A 50 -4.26 7.70 0.95
CA LYS A 50 -3.65 8.24 -0.26
C LYS A 50 -3.41 7.15 -1.30
N ILE A 51 -2.90 6.00 -0.86
CA ILE A 51 -2.67 4.86 -1.74
C ILE A 51 -4.00 4.36 -2.32
N ALA A 52 -5.00 4.20 -1.48
CA ALA A 52 -6.32 3.74 -1.89
C ALA A 52 -6.95 4.68 -2.92
N HIS A 53 -6.80 5.98 -2.71
CA HIS A 53 -7.33 6.98 -3.63
C HIS A 53 -6.71 6.85 -5.03
N VAL A 54 -5.39 6.74 -5.10
CA VAL A 54 -4.69 6.62 -6.38
C VAL A 54 -5.06 5.34 -7.12
N LEU A 55 -5.18 4.23 -6.37
CA LEU A 55 -5.49 2.92 -6.95
C LEU A 55 -6.97 2.68 -7.17
N ASN A 56 -7.83 3.57 -6.70
CA ASN A 56 -9.27 3.34 -6.66
C ASN A 56 -9.58 2.01 -5.97
N ALA A 57 -9.14 1.91 -4.72
CA ALA A 57 -9.19 0.66 -3.98
C ALA A 57 -9.74 0.88 -2.58
N THR A 58 -10.16 -0.22 -1.95
CA THR A 58 -10.53 -0.25 -0.55
C THR A 58 -9.44 -0.98 0.22
N ILE A 59 -9.04 -0.45 1.36
CA ILE A 59 -8.03 -1.08 2.20
C ILE A 59 -8.69 -1.62 3.45
N VAL A 60 -8.50 -2.92 3.71
CA VAL A 60 -9.04 -3.60 4.88
C VAL A 60 -7.90 -3.87 5.84
N ILE A 61 -8.02 -3.36 7.06
CA ILE A 61 -7.02 -3.54 8.09
C ILE A 61 -7.39 -4.74 8.95
N ASN A 62 -6.42 -5.63 9.19
CA ASN A 62 -6.63 -6.79 10.06
C ASN A 62 -6.54 -6.31 11.51
N GLU A 63 -7.63 -6.42 12.26
CA GLU A 63 -7.71 -5.97 13.66
C GLU A 63 -6.73 -6.72 14.57
N SER A 64 -6.50 -8.01 14.30
CA SER A 64 -5.56 -8.80 15.08
C SER A 64 -4.11 -8.47 14.78
N LYS A 65 -3.85 -7.94 13.58
CA LYS A 65 -2.51 -7.59 13.12
C LYS A 65 -2.60 -6.25 12.38
N PRO A 66 -2.69 -5.12 13.09
CA PRO A 66 -2.96 -3.82 12.46
C PRO A 66 -1.88 -3.34 11.50
N PHE A 67 -0.70 -3.99 11.50
CA PHE A 67 0.35 -3.71 10.54
C PHE A 67 0.19 -4.51 9.24
N MET A 68 -0.82 -5.38 9.17
CA MET A 68 -1.14 -6.13 7.95
C MET A 68 -2.46 -5.62 7.40
N PHE A 69 -2.50 -5.40 6.11
CA PHE A 69 -3.69 -4.92 5.45
C PHE A 69 -3.87 -5.60 4.09
N ASP A 70 -5.11 -5.63 3.63
CA ASP A 70 -5.47 -6.15 2.33
C ASP A 70 -5.98 -5.03 1.44
N ILE A 71 -5.68 -5.12 0.16
CA ILE A 71 -6.15 -4.16 -0.83
C ILE A 71 -7.18 -4.86 -1.72
N ILE A 72 -8.33 -4.23 -1.87
CA ILE A 72 -9.39 -4.72 -2.75
C ILE A 72 -9.60 -3.65 -3.81
N LEU A 73 -9.29 -3.99 -5.06
CA LEU A 73 -9.49 -3.06 -6.18
C LEU A 73 -10.98 -2.95 -6.51
N ASN A 74 -11.42 -1.75 -6.69
CA ASN A 74 -12.82 -1.49 -7.07
C ASN A 74 -13.02 -1.57 -8.58
#